data_709385699e3f43034253e2f3ce6b9b0a
#
_entry.id   709385699e3f43034253e2f3ce6b9b0a
#
_cell.length_a   1.000
_cell.length_b   1.000
_cell.length_c   1.000
_cell.angle_alpha   90.00
_cell.angle_beta   90.00
_cell.angle_gamma   90.00
#
_symmetry.space_group_name_H-M   'P 1'
#
loop_
_entity.id
_entity.type
_entity.pdbx_description
1 polymer ?
#
loop_
_entity_poly.entity_id
_entity_poly.type
_entity_poly.pdbx_seq_one_letter_code
_entity_poly.pdbx_strand_id
1 'polypeptide(L)'
;MFRRFLPCLLVASMAVSVAACGSHKDTTEDELTPVQQMAKLRAEPGVKTLPDGLAYKVVESGPKDGEQPQKGDMLMIIYEGRLPDGSIFDSSDQHGGSAYMQMPLDGLIKGWMEALPMMRVGDTWMLYVPAELGYGHKSMGVIPADSPLIFRIQLLGVEHAHATP
;
A
#
# COMPACT_ATOMS: atom_id res chain seq x y z
N MET A 1 64.97 -49.23 -20.37
CA MET A 1 64.69 -50.11 -21.52
C MET A 1 63.35 -49.81 -22.08
N PHE A 2 63.32 -49.51 -23.41
CA PHE A 2 62.14 -49.48 -24.35
C PHE A 2 61.07 -48.48 -24.08
N ARG A 3 61.01 -47.33 -24.75
CA ARG A 3 60.80 -46.94 -26.17
C ARG A 3 59.39 -47.36 -26.73
N ARG A 4 58.69 -46.35 -27.24
CA ARG A 4 57.87 -46.26 -28.46
C ARG A 4 56.42 -45.96 -28.16
N PHE A 5 55.73 -45.10 -28.82
CA PHE A 5 55.70 -44.26 -29.99
C PHE A 5 54.30 -43.64 -30.01
N LEU A 6 54.24 -42.37 -30.35
CA LEU A 6 53.04 -41.66 -30.83
C LEU A 6 52.42 -42.36 -32.06
N PRO A 7 51.15 -42.17 -32.37
CA PRO A 7 50.88 -41.12 -33.32
C PRO A 7 49.66 -40.23 -33.02
N CYS A 8 49.86 -39.04 -33.48
CA CYS A 8 49.03 -37.97 -33.84
C CYS A 8 47.77 -38.39 -34.65
N LEU A 9 46.55 -37.96 -34.28
CA LEU A 9 45.45 -37.88 -35.19
C LEU A 9 44.75 -36.51 -34.98
N LEU A 10 45.00 -35.65 -35.95
CA LEU A 10 44.25 -34.44 -36.23
C LEU A 10 42.80 -34.85 -36.58
N VAL A 11 41.83 -34.32 -35.87
CA VAL A 11 40.45 -34.24 -36.35
C VAL A 11 39.98 -32.81 -36.27
N ALA A 12 39.52 -32.37 -37.41
CA ALA A 12 39.17 -31.03 -37.80
C ALA A 12 38.14 -30.37 -36.90
N SER A 13 38.42 -29.13 -36.61
CA SER A 13 37.55 -28.11 -36.09
C SER A 13 36.34 -27.90 -36.98
N MET A 14 35.17 -28.14 -36.49
CA MET A 14 33.93 -27.60 -37.04
C MET A 14 33.34 -26.62 -36.06
N ALA A 15 33.65 -25.34 -36.27
CA ALA A 15 33.05 -24.24 -35.56
C ALA A 15 31.60 -24.14 -35.94
N VAL A 16 30.72 -24.61 -35.04
CA VAL A 16 29.27 -24.27 -35.08
C VAL A 16 29.13 -22.97 -34.33
N SER A 17 29.00 -21.88 -35.06
CA SER A 17 28.58 -20.59 -34.54
C SER A 17 27.10 -20.73 -34.12
N VAL A 18 26.87 -21.03 -32.86
CA VAL A 18 25.56 -20.84 -32.24
C VAL A 18 25.40 -19.35 -32.00
N ALA A 19 24.59 -18.72 -32.84
CA ALA A 19 24.08 -17.40 -32.58
C ALA A 19 23.41 -17.42 -31.20
N ALA A 20 24.03 -16.79 -30.23
CA ALA A 20 23.43 -16.50 -28.93
C ALA A 20 22.30 -15.51 -29.19
N CYS A 21 21.08 -16.00 -29.41
CA CYS A 21 19.91 -15.24 -29.10
C CYS A 21 20.00 -14.88 -27.63
N GLY A 22 20.25 -13.61 -27.38
CA GLY A 22 20.21 -13.04 -26.04
C GLY A 22 18.83 -13.33 -25.45
N SER A 23 18.76 -14.35 -24.62
CA SER A 23 17.68 -14.48 -23.66
C SER A 23 17.74 -13.24 -22.78
N HIS A 24 16.86 -12.29 -23.07
CA HIS A 24 16.42 -11.36 -22.08
C HIS A 24 15.93 -12.23 -20.93
N LYS A 25 16.69 -12.34 -19.88
CA LYS A 25 16.20 -12.78 -18.60
C LYS A 25 15.23 -11.68 -18.17
N ASP A 26 13.97 -11.87 -18.43
CA ASP A 26 12.90 -11.22 -17.71
C ASP A 26 13.08 -11.60 -16.24
N THR A 27 13.77 -10.73 -15.51
CA THR A 27 13.89 -10.78 -14.04
C THR A 27 12.62 -10.17 -13.44
N THR A 28 11.46 -10.71 -13.77
CA THR A 28 10.15 -10.27 -13.25
C THR A 28 9.33 -11.40 -12.66
N GLU A 29 9.96 -12.50 -12.22
CA GLU A 29 9.20 -13.64 -11.68
C GLU A 29 8.97 -13.61 -10.16
N ASP A 30 9.32 -12.53 -9.44
CA ASP A 30 9.18 -12.51 -7.97
C ASP A 30 8.52 -11.23 -7.40
N GLU A 31 8.08 -10.30 -8.21
CA GLU A 31 7.37 -9.13 -7.69
C GLU A 31 5.87 -9.43 -7.56
N LEU A 32 5.40 -9.47 -6.31
CA LEU A 32 3.97 -9.64 -6.01
C LEU A 32 3.17 -8.51 -6.68
N THR A 33 2.06 -8.87 -7.30
CA THR A 33 1.11 -7.85 -7.78
C THR A 33 0.60 -7.00 -6.61
N PRO A 34 0.12 -5.76 -6.84
CA PRO A 34 -0.44 -4.92 -5.79
C PRO A 34 -1.52 -5.63 -4.95
N VAL A 35 -2.35 -6.46 -5.58
CA VAL A 35 -3.38 -7.26 -4.90
C VAL A 35 -2.76 -8.33 -3.99
N GLN A 36 -1.71 -9.01 -4.45
CA GLN A 36 -1.00 -10.02 -3.66
C GLN A 36 -0.23 -9.38 -2.50
N GLN A 37 0.39 -8.23 -2.72
CA GLN A 37 1.04 -7.44 -1.66
C GLN A 37 0.02 -7.04 -0.59
N MET A 38 -1.14 -6.53 -1.00
CA MET A 38 -2.23 -6.20 -0.09
C MET A 38 -2.74 -7.43 0.68
N ALA A 39 -2.91 -8.58 0.02
CA ALA A 39 -3.32 -9.80 0.69
C ALA A 39 -2.31 -10.23 1.77
N LYS A 40 -1.01 -10.09 1.50
CA LYS A 40 0.06 -10.37 2.46
C LYS A 40 -0.02 -9.44 3.68
N LEU A 41 -0.22 -8.13 3.46
CA LEU A 41 -0.34 -7.15 4.55
C LEU A 41 -1.58 -7.40 5.41
N ARG A 42 -2.70 -7.80 4.82
CA ARG A 42 -3.93 -8.16 5.55
C ARG A 42 -3.79 -9.41 6.39
N ALA A 43 -2.89 -10.31 6.02
CA ALA A 43 -2.61 -11.53 6.78
C ALA A 43 -1.68 -11.31 7.98
N GLU A 44 -1.17 -10.09 8.18
CA GLU A 44 -0.31 -9.77 9.32
C GLU A 44 -1.06 -9.90 10.66
N PRO A 45 -0.36 -10.32 11.72
CA PRO A 45 -0.94 -10.38 13.05
C PRO A 45 -1.53 -9.04 13.51
N GLY A 46 -2.74 -9.07 14.05
CA GLY A 46 -3.44 -7.90 14.58
C GLY A 46 -4.23 -7.12 13.54
N VAL A 47 -4.20 -7.50 12.26
CA VAL A 47 -5.07 -6.94 11.23
C VAL A 47 -6.46 -7.55 11.35
N LYS A 48 -7.49 -6.68 11.31
CA LYS A 48 -8.90 -7.05 11.28
C LYS A 48 -9.45 -6.68 9.92
N THR A 49 -10.19 -7.59 9.30
CA THR A 49 -10.83 -7.39 7.99
C THR A 49 -12.34 -7.33 8.13
N LEU A 50 -12.96 -6.33 7.52
CA LEU A 50 -14.40 -6.14 7.44
C LEU A 50 -14.98 -6.91 6.23
N PRO A 51 -16.30 -7.15 6.20
CA PRO A 51 -16.95 -7.97 5.16
C PRO A 51 -16.76 -7.44 3.72
N ASP A 52 -16.61 -6.14 3.54
CA ASP A 52 -16.39 -5.46 2.26
C ASP A 52 -14.93 -5.45 1.81
N GLY A 53 -14.06 -6.04 2.64
CA GLY A 53 -12.63 -6.16 2.37
C GLY A 53 -11.80 -4.98 2.90
N LEU A 54 -12.40 -3.96 3.51
CA LEU A 54 -11.63 -2.98 4.29
C LEU A 54 -10.91 -3.69 5.42
N ALA A 55 -9.65 -3.35 5.66
CA ALA A 55 -8.92 -3.94 6.79
C ALA A 55 -8.15 -2.86 7.55
N TYR A 56 -7.96 -3.09 8.84
CA TYR A 56 -7.25 -2.15 9.69
C TYR A 56 -6.45 -2.84 10.80
N LYS A 57 -5.42 -2.16 11.27
CA LYS A 57 -4.62 -2.56 12.42
C LYS A 57 -4.48 -1.37 13.34
N VAL A 58 -4.89 -1.53 14.59
CA VAL A 58 -4.66 -0.52 15.63
C VAL A 58 -3.18 -0.53 15.99
N VAL A 59 -2.49 0.57 15.74
CA VAL A 59 -1.07 0.74 16.07
C VAL A 59 -0.93 1.32 17.46
N GLU A 60 -1.76 2.33 17.76
CA GLU A 60 -1.82 3.00 19.05
C GLU A 60 -3.29 3.30 19.39
N SER A 61 -3.67 3.08 20.62
CA SER A 61 -5.04 3.35 21.08
C SER A 61 -5.06 4.62 21.92
N GLY A 62 -5.96 5.51 21.55
CA GLY A 62 -6.32 6.66 22.39
C GLY A 62 -7.06 6.28 23.67
N PRO A 63 -7.47 7.27 24.46
CA PRO A 63 -8.29 7.07 25.65
C PRO A 63 -9.58 6.30 25.33
N LYS A 64 -10.02 5.43 26.24
CA LYS A 64 -11.25 4.64 26.03
C LYS A 64 -12.52 5.50 25.93
N ASP A 65 -12.50 6.67 26.50
CA ASP A 65 -13.55 7.69 26.47
C ASP A 65 -13.28 8.78 25.41
N GLY A 66 -12.26 8.58 24.55
CA GLY A 66 -11.99 9.48 23.43
C GLY A 66 -13.16 9.61 22.48
N GLU A 67 -13.38 10.82 22.00
CA GLU A 67 -14.46 11.12 21.02
C GLU A 67 -14.29 10.30 19.76
N GLN A 68 -15.41 9.90 19.18
CA GLN A 68 -15.48 9.21 17.89
C GLN A 68 -16.12 10.11 16.84
N PRO A 69 -15.55 10.17 15.62
CA PRO A 69 -16.15 10.93 14.53
C PRO A 69 -17.55 10.48 14.19
N GLN A 70 -18.39 11.43 13.84
CA GLN A 70 -19.75 11.22 13.34
C GLN A 70 -19.90 11.90 11.98
N LYS A 71 -20.92 11.49 11.26
CA LYS A 71 -21.24 12.11 9.97
C LYS A 71 -21.46 13.61 10.14
N GLY A 72 -20.84 14.40 9.27
CA GLY A 72 -20.89 15.86 9.29
C GLY A 72 -19.75 16.51 10.06
N ASP A 73 -18.96 15.75 10.82
CA ASP A 73 -17.88 16.31 11.62
C ASP A 73 -16.68 16.75 10.78
N MET A 74 -15.95 17.72 11.32
CA MET A 74 -14.60 18.10 10.88
C MET A 74 -13.57 17.33 11.68
N LEU A 75 -12.62 16.73 10.99
CA LEU A 75 -11.56 15.93 11.60
C LEU A 75 -10.24 16.67 11.56
N MET A 76 -9.46 16.54 12.64
CA MET A 76 -8.04 16.88 12.67
C MET A 76 -7.24 15.59 12.63
N ILE A 77 -6.51 15.36 11.53
CA ILE A 77 -5.76 14.12 11.30
C ILE A 77 -4.34 14.40 10.81
N ILE A 78 -3.44 13.49 11.17
CA ILE A 78 -2.17 13.30 10.47
C ILE A 78 -2.30 12.01 9.66
N TYR A 79 -1.89 12.03 8.41
CA TYR A 79 -1.92 10.82 7.60
C TYR A 79 -0.76 10.73 6.62
N GLU A 80 -0.48 9.53 6.20
CA GLU A 80 0.39 9.18 5.11
C GLU A 80 -0.25 8.08 4.28
N GLY A 81 -0.38 8.31 2.97
CA GLY A 81 -0.93 7.36 2.00
C GLY A 81 0.16 6.75 1.15
N ARG A 82 0.17 5.41 1.04
CA ARG A 82 1.13 4.62 0.28
C ARG A 82 0.45 3.65 -0.67
N LEU A 83 1.12 3.38 -1.79
CA LEU A 83 0.84 2.21 -2.61
C LEU A 83 1.45 0.94 -1.97
N PRO A 84 1.02 -0.26 -2.38
CA PRO A 84 1.56 -1.51 -1.84
C PRO A 84 3.07 -1.70 -2.04
N ASP A 85 3.66 -1.07 -3.05
CA ASP A 85 5.11 -1.05 -3.27
C ASP A 85 5.88 -0.15 -2.29
N GLY A 86 5.15 0.54 -1.39
CA GLY A 86 5.69 1.45 -0.39
C GLY A 86 5.86 2.89 -0.85
N SER A 87 5.60 3.21 -2.12
CA SER A 87 5.66 4.58 -2.62
C SER A 87 4.59 5.46 -1.97
N ILE A 88 5.00 6.61 -1.46
CA ILE A 88 4.09 7.59 -0.85
C ILE A 88 3.44 8.40 -1.96
N PHE A 89 2.11 8.40 -2.02
CA PHE A 89 1.37 9.21 -2.97
C PHE A 89 0.81 10.50 -2.37
N ASP A 90 0.62 10.54 -1.05
CA ASP A 90 0.10 11.71 -0.35
C ASP A 90 0.40 11.66 1.15
N SER A 91 0.54 12.83 1.80
CA SER A 91 0.66 12.93 3.25
C SER A 91 0.28 14.32 3.74
N SER A 92 -0.14 14.43 5.00
CA SER A 92 -0.43 15.72 5.64
C SER A 92 0.74 16.70 5.55
N ASP A 93 1.97 16.22 5.62
CA ASP A 93 3.19 17.06 5.55
C ASP A 93 3.37 17.74 4.17
N GLN A 94 2.79 17.19 3.11
CA GLN A 94 2.91 17.75 1.75
C GLN A 94 1.97 18.94 1.50
N HIS A 95 0.99 19.17 2.38
CA HIS A 95 -0.02 20.21 2.20
C HIS A 95 0.31 21.55 2.86
N GLY A 96 1.51 21.70 3.39
CA GLY A 96 2.11 22.99 3.78
C GLY A 96 1.51 23.63 5.04
N GLY A 97 2.35 23.97 5.98
CA GLY A 97 2.04 24.88 7.10
C GLY A 97 1.58 24.26 8.40
N SER A 98 0.91 23.16 8.42
CA SER A 98 0.52 22.43 9.65
C SER A 98 0.88 20.97 9.54
N ALA A 99 1.32 20.37 10.65
CA ALA A 99 1.59 18.94 10.70
C ALA A 99 0.31 18.08 10.58
N TYR A 100 -0.86 18.70 10.64
CA TYR A 100 -2.16 18.05 10.56
C TYR A 100 -3.05 18.70 9.50
N MET A 101 -4.01 17.91 8.99
CA MET A 101 -5.05 18.36 8.08
C MET A 101 -6.38 18.48 8.82
N GLN A 102 -7.16 19.53 8.48
CA GLN A 102 -8.58 19.62 8.83
C GLN A 102 -9.40 19.26 7.59
N MET A 103 -10.28 18.28 7.72
CA MET A 103 -11.13 17.85 6.62
C MET A 103 -12.49 17.34 7.10
N PRO A 104 -13.56 17.56 6.31
CA PRO A 104 -14.83 16.99 6.64
C PRO A 104 -14.79 15.46 6.46
N LEU A 105 -15.44 14.74 7.36
CA LEU A 105 -15.61 13.29 7.23
C LEU A 105 -16.38 12.93 5.96
N ASP A 106 -17.37 13.74 5.62
CA ASP A 106 -18.17 13.54 4.42
C ASP A 106 -17.39 13.92 3.15
N GLY A 107 -17.51 13.08 2.12
CA GLY A 107 -16.87 13.30 0.82
C GLY A 107 -15.45 12.71 0.69
N LEU A 108 -14.97 12.02 1.70
CA LEU A 108 -13.73 11.22 1.65
C LEU A 108 -13.97 9.92 0.86
N ILE A 109 -12.88 9.19 0.59
CA ILE A 109 -13.00 7.84 0.02
C ILE A 109 -13.81 6.94 0.96
N LYS A 110 -14.53 5.98 0.38
CA LYS A 110 -15.45 5.11 1.13
C LYS A 110 -14.79 4.43 2.33
N GLY A 111 -13.58 3.91 2.13
CA GLY A 111 -12.83 3.24 3.21
C GLY A 111 -12.53 4.15 4.39
N TRP A 112 -12.31 5.46 4.17
CA TRP A 112 -12.14 6.41 5.25
C TRP A 112 -13.45 6.74 5.95
N MET A 113 -14.52 6.96 5.19
CA MET A 113 -15.85 7.23 5.76
C MET A 113 -16.37 6.07 6.62
N GLU A 114 -15.90 4.85 6.37
CA GLU A 114 -16.22 3.67 7.18
C GLU A 114 -15.30 3.51 8.38
N ALA A 115 -13.99 3.66 8.20
CA ALA A 115 -13.01 3.40 9.25
C ALA A 115 -12.94 4.51 10.32
N LEU A 116 -12.98 5.78 9.89
CA LEU A 116 -12.78 6.91 10.81
C LEU A 116 -13.82 6.99 11.93
N PRO A 117 -15.11 6.70 11.72
CA PRO A 117 -16.09 6.61 12.81
C PRO A 117 -15.83 5.50 13.84
N MET A 118 -14.97 4.52 13.49
CA MET A 118 -14.57 3.46 14.42
C MET A 118 -13.39 3.85 15.28
N MET A 119 -12.61 4.88 14.86
CA MET A 119 -11.47 5.41 15.60
C MET A 119 -11.92 6.31 16.75
N ARG A 120 -11.02 6.48 17.73
CA ARG A 120 -11.16 7.46 18.80
C ARG A 120 -10.06 8.51 18.69
N VAL A 121 -10.32 9.70 19.17
CA VAL A 121 -9.28 10.73 19.31
C VAL A 121 -8.10 10.15 20.10
N GLY A 122 -6.89 10.28 19.55
CA GLY A 122 -5.67 9.69 20.05
C GLY A 122 -5.29 8.34 19.39
N ASP A 123 -6.19 7.71 18.63
CA ASP A 123 -5.86 6.46 17.91
C ASP A 123 -4.91 6.73 16.74
N THR A 124 -4.03 5.77 16.52
CA THR A 124 -3.25 5.64 15.28
C THR A 124 -3.53 4.26 14.66
N TRP A 125 -4.01 4.26 13.43
CA TRP A 125 -4.34 3.04 12.70
C TRP A 125 -3.54 2.91 11.41
N MET A 126 -3.24 1.66 11.03
CA MET A 126 -2.95 1.31 9.64
C MET A 126 -4.25 0.87 8.99
N LEU A 127 -4.56 1.44 7.84
CA LEU A 127 -5.77 1.16 7.09
C LEU A 127 -5.38 0.59 5.73
N TYR A 128 -5.99 -0.53 5.34
CA TYR A 128 -5.76 -1.22 4.09
C TYR A 128 -7.04 -1.17 3.26
N VAL A 129 -7.06 -0.31 2.28
CA VAL A 129 -8.27 0.03 1.51
C VAL A 129 -8.23 -0.67 0.15
N PRO A 130 -9.16 -1.58 -0.17
CA PRO A 130 -9.27 -2.13 -1.50
C PRO A 130 -9.65 -1.04 -2.51
N ALA A 131 -9.33 -1.23 -3.77
CA ALA A 131 -9.52 -0.23 -4.80
C ALA A 131 -10.98 0.29 -4.87
N GLU A 132 -11.96 -0.58 -4.67
CA GLU A 132 -13.39 -0.28 -4.72
C GLU A 132 -13.87 0.69 -3.62
N LEU A 133 -13.13 0.71 -2.51
CA LEU A 133 -13.35 1.62 -1.39
C LEU A 133 -12.43 2.85 -1.42
N GLY A 134 -11.52 2.91 -2.40
CA GLY A 134 -10.64 4.01 -2.72
C GLY A 134 -11.10 4.75 -3.99
N TYR A 135 -10.24 4.75 -5.00
CA TYR A 135 -10.50 5.43 -6.28
C TYR A 135 -11.05 4.52 -7.38
N GLY A 136 -11.20 3.21 -7.12
CA GLY A 136 -11.74 2.23 -8.06
C GLY A 136 -10.94 2.14 -9.35
N HIS A 137 -11.63 2.08 -10.47
CA HIS A 137 -11.05 1.99 -11.82
C HIS A 137 -10.48 3.32 -12.34
N LYS A 138 -10.40 4.36 -11.51
CA LYS A 138 -9.90 5.67 -11.92
C LYS A 138 -8.44 5.83 -11.52
N SER A 139 -7.62 6.27 -12.47
CA SER A 139 -6.27 6.75 -12.16
C SER A 139 -6.36 8.15 -11.55
N MET A 140 -5.63 8.39 -10.47
CA MET A 140 -5.60 9.66 -9.75
C MET A 140 -4.14 10.12 -9.60
N GLY A 141 -3.67 10.89 -10.58
CA GLY A 141 -2.29 11.37 -10.59
C GLY A 141 -1.29 10.22 -10.58
N VAL A 142 -0.55 10.06 -9.48
CA VAL A 142 0.45 8.99 -9.30
C VAL A 142 -0.16 7.65 -8.87
N ILE A 143 -1.48 7.60 -8.58
CA ILE A 143 -2.18 6.39 -8.19
C ILE A 143 -2.74 5.73 -9.47
N PRO A 144 -2.28 4.54 -9.87
CA PRO A 144 -2.86 3.81 -10.99
C PRO A 144 -4.32 3.42 -10.73
N ALA A 145 -5.07 3.13 -11.80
CA ALA A 145 -6.38 2.50 -11.67
C ALA A 145 -6.27 1.15 -10.93
N ASP A 146 -7.32 0.78 -10.23
CA ASP A 146 -7.43 -0.48 -9.47
C ASP A 146 -6.37 -0.66 -8.37
N SER A 147 -5.76 0.44 -7.91
CA SER A 147 -4.76 0.40 -6.85
C SER A 147 -5.41 0.24 -5.48
N PRO A 148 -5.04 -0.79 -4.71
CA PRO A 148 -5.30 -0.79 -3.28
C PRO A 148 -4.41 0.24 -2.59
N LEU A 149 -4.91 0.81 -1.49
CA LEU A 149 -4.25 1.90 -0.79
C LEU A 149 -3.94 1.52 0.66
N ILE A 150 -2.83 2.01 1.17
CA ILE A 150 -2.43 1.83 2.55
C ILE A 150 -2.32 3.21 3.18
N PHE A 151 -2.96 3.41 4.32
CA PHE A 151 -2.85 4.65 5.06
C PHE A 151 -2.41 4.40 6.49
N ARG A 152 -1.50 5.22 6.95
CA ARG A 152 -1.29 5.43 8.37
C ARG A 152 -2.04 6.68 8.76
N ILE A 153 -2.98 6.57 9.70
CA ILE A 153 -3.84 7.68 10.11
C ILE A 153 -3.76 7.84 11.62
N GLN A 154 -3.55 9.05 12.08
CA GLN A 154 -3.67 9.46 13.46
C GLN A 154 -4.80 10.46 13.60
N LEU A 155 -5.79 10.16 14.43
CA LEU A 155 -6.91 11.04 14.74
C LEU A 155 -6.56 11.92 15.93
N LEU A 156 -6.38 13.21 15.68
CA LEU A 156 -5.98 14.18 16.72
C LEU A 156 -7.17 14.84 17.42
N GLY A 157 -8.26 15.03 16.70
CA GLY A 157 -9.44 15.70 17.21
C GLY A 157 -10.65 15.61 16.28
N VAL A 158 -11.79 15.90 16.84
CA VAL A 158 -13.08 15.97 16.16
C VAL A 158 -13.74 17.27 16.53
N GLU A 159 -14.25 17.99 15.55
CA GLU A 159 -15.13 19.13 15.75
C GLU A 159 -16.50 18.74 15.21
N HIS A 160 -17.46 18.56 16.13
CA HIS A 160 -18.80 18.14 15.79
C HIS A 160 -19.54 19.24 15.04
N ALA A 161 -20.25 18.85 13.98
CA ALA A 161 -21.14 19.76 13.29
C ALA A 161 -22.17 20.31 14.30
N HIS A 162 -22.18 21.62 14.47
CA HIS A 162 -23.20 22.25 15.30
C HIS A 162 -24.57 21.93 14.69
N ALA A 163 -25.41 21.21 15.42
CA ALA A 163 -26.80 21.11 15.07
C ALA A 163 -27.37 22.55 15.11
N THR A 164 -27.58 23.14 13.94
CA THR A 164 -28.29 24.43 13.85
C THR A 164 -29.68 24.19 14.40
N PRO A 165 -30.13 24.98 15.42
CA PRO A 165 -31.40 24.81 16.05
C PRO A 165 -32.55 25.03 15.08
#